data_56def760bccfa66e573e2d738b0940c8
#
_entry.id   56def760bccfa66e573e2d738b0940c8
#
_cell.length_a   1.000
_cell.length_b   1.000
_cell.length_c   1.000
_cell.angle_alpha   90.00
_cell.angle_beta   90.00
_cell.angle_gamma   90.00
#
_symmetry.space_group_name_H-M   'P 1'
#
loop_
_entity.id
_entity.type
_entity.pdbx_description
1 polymer ?
#
loop_
_entity_poly.entity_id
_entity_poly.type
_entity_poly.pdbx_seq_one_letter_code
_entity_poly.pdbx_strand_id
1 'polypeptide(L)'
;MTVHTLPPTEPKTVSPPPPPLGRGRKRATHTFDAALDDAELTAARAALAQGRWQTARSLLARTGDDWDRRGHRVTVLAEEPYCVPWTRDWLLAEPDSADAAVLLALAQVRRALRGKEKPVRARESCHAAAALVPADPTPWLGLLMLENRLGAEEEVRRVFAEVRARYADHHHAHHLMVARLAERHPGAGPDPLHEVYDFANHAAERAPADSPLAVLPVVAHAERYRVLAAAGHEPRDAAASGHWTGRRARQVMRAAFDWWLEWEQEGHPRRLVDLNFLAHAKVCEGRGAEAAALFHRIGDHATPSPWSYPDRDPYPAFSAARATALGTA
;
A
#
# COMPACT_ATOMS: atom_id res chain seq x y z
N MET A 1 -70.12 -13.61 -64.88
CA MET A 1 -68.92 -14.03 -64.08
C MET A 1 -68.01 -12.82 -63.91
N THR A 2 -68.08 -12.17 -62.77
CA THR A 2 -67.35 -10.94 -62.49
C THR A 2 -66.20 -11.24 -61.63
N VAL A 3 -65.00 -11.02 -62.17
CA VAL A 3 -63.72 -11.30 -61.46
C VAL A 3 -63.38 -10.07 -60.60
N HIS A 4 -63.43 -10.23 -59.30
CA HIS A 4 -62.94 -9.22 -58.34
C HIS A 4 -61.45 -9.32 -58.24
N THR A 5 -60.73 -8.31 -58.70
CA THR A 5 -59.29 -8.09 -58.46
C THR A 5 -59.12 -7.40 -57.12
N LEU A 6 -58.33 -8.03 -56.21
CA LEU A 6 -57.87 -7.45 -54.95
C LEU A 6 -56.79 -6.38 -55.21
N PRO A 7 -56.74 -5.29 -54.42
CA PRO A 7 -55.71 -4.25 -54.56
C PRO A 7 -54.36 -4.72 -53.99
N PRO A 8 -53.23 -4.22 -54.50
CA PRO A 8 -51.88 -4.62 -54.04
C PRO A 8 -51.61 -4.12 -52.62
N THR A 9 -51.09 -5.03 -51.79
CA THR A 9 -50.63 -4.77 -50.42
C THR A 9 -49.35 -3.92 -50.47
N GLU A 10 -49.38 -2.73 -49.88
CA GLU A 10 -48.21 -1.88 -49.70
C GLU A 10 -47.17 -2.56 -48.77
N PRO A 11 -45.86 -2.45 -49.06
CA PRO A 11 -44.80 -3.00 -48.21
C PRO A 11 -44.75 -2.19 -46.92
N LYS A 12 -44.88 -2.86 -45.75
CA LYS A 12 -44.62 -2.30 -44.42
C LYS A 12 -43.18 -1.85 -44.34
N THR A 13 -42.92 -0.56 -44.27
CA THR A 13 -41.61 0.00 -43.93
C THR A 13 -41.24 -0.40 -42.49
N VAL A 14 -40.31 -1.34 -42.36
CA VAL A 14 -39.73 -1.71 -41.08
C VAL A 14 -38.74 -0.60 -40.69
N SER A 15 -39.07 0.14 -39.61
CA SER A 15 -38.14 1.13 -39.05
C SER A 15 -36.83 0.46 -38.63
N PRO A 16 -35.66 1.05 -38.92
CA PRO A 16 -34.38 0.47 -38.50
C PRO A 16 -34.33 0.38 -36.96
N PRO A 17 -33.69 -0.67 -36.42
CA PRO A 17 -33.54 -0.83 -34.97
C PRO A 17 -32.78 0.35 -34.37
N PRO A 18 -33.14 0.81 -33.14
CA PRO A 18 -32.45 1.91 -32.48
C PRO A 18 -30.95 1.55 -32.33
N PRO A 19 -30.05 2.55 -32.42
CA PRO A 19 -28.65 2.33 -32.24
C PRO A 19 -28.39 1.72 -30.85
N PRO A 20 -27.43 0.79 -30.70
CA PRO A 20 -27.13 0.17 -29.42
C PRO A 20 -26.78 1.27 -28.42
N LEU A 21 -27.47 1.29 -27.28
CA LEU A 21 -27.16 2.16 -26.15
C LEU A 21 -25.68 2.01 -25.85
N GLY A 22 -24.95 3.12 -25.98
CA GLY A 22 -23.50 3.16 -25.83
C GLY A 22 -23.09 2.41 -24.56
N ARG A 23 -22.16 1.48 -24.70
CA ARG A 23 -21.50 0.83 -23.57
C ARG A 23 -21.05 1.94 -22.64
N GLY A 24 -21.62 2.00 -21.42
CA GLY A 24 -21.24 2.97 -20.41
C GLY A 24 -19.72 3.03 -20.37
N ARG A 25 -19.14 4.23 -20.52
CA ARG A 25 -17.74 4.47 -20.34
C ARG A 25 -17.36 3.81 -19.02
N LYS A 26 -16.60 2.71 -19.05
CA LYS A 26 -15.96 2.17 -17.84
C LYS A 26 -15.23 3.37 -17.24
N ARG A 27 -15.63 3.79 -16.04
CA ARG A 27 -14.89 4.79 -15.28
C ARG A 27 -13.45 4.31 -15.30
N ALA A 28 -12.54 5.14 -15.79
CA ALA A 28 -11.12 4.86 -15.71
C ALA A 28 -10.81 4.67 -14.22
N THR A 29 -10.53 3.43 -13.82
CA THR A 29 -10.07 3.14 -12.46
C THR A 29 -8.69 3.79 -12.33
N HIS A 30 -8.57 4.74 -11.41
CA HIS A 30 -7.27 5.34 -11.12
C HIS A 30 -6.31 4.23 -10.66
N THR A 31 -5.14 4.17 -11.25
CA THR A 31 -4.10 3.23 -10.86
C THR A 31 -3.11 3.97 -9.96
N PHE A 32 -3.02 3.54 -8.71
CA PHE A 32 -2.03 4.07 -7.78
C PHE A 32 -0.63 3.63 -8.21
N ASP A 33 0.31 4.57 -8.30
CA ASP A 33 1.70 4.22 -8.59
C ASP A 33 2.43 3.82 -7.30
N ALA A 34 2.69 2.52 -7.18
CA ALA A 34 3.42 2.00 -6.02
C ALA A 34 4.90 2.43 -5.98
N ALA A 35 5.47 2.90 -7.09
CA ALA A 35 6.83 3.45 -7.11
C ALA A 35 6.91 4.83 -6.44
N LEU A 36 5.75 5.49 -6.23
CA LEU A 36 5.67 6.82 -5.66
C LEU A 36 6.46 7.83 -6.52
N ASP A 37 7.42 8.54 -5.92
CA ASP A 37 8.30 9.50 -6.57
C ASP A 37 9.68 8.93 -6.98
N ASP A 38 9.89 7.60 -6.87
CA ASP A 38 11.13 6.93 -7.32
C ASP A 38 11.13 6.73 -8.84
N ALA A 39 11.67 7.72 -9.57
CA ALA A 39 11.74 7.68 -11.02
C ALA A 39 12.62 6.54 -11.56
N GLU A 40 13.70 6.16 -10.83
CA GLU A 40 14.54 5.02 -11.21
C GLU A 40 13.77 3.70 -11.11
N LEU A 41 12.96 3.55 -10.05
CA LEU A 41 12.10 2.39 -9.85
C LEU A 41 11.01 2.32 -10.94
N THR A 42 10.39 3.44 -11.28
CA THR A 42 9.41 3.53 -12.38
C THR A 42 10.02 3.08 -13.71
N ALA A 43 11.24 3.54 -14.02
CA ALA A 43 11.96 3.12 -15.23
C ALA A 43 12.32 1.63 -15.20
N ALA A 44 12.75 1.10 -14.05
CA ALA A 44 13.09 -0.31 -13.90
C ALA A 44 11.86 -1.22 -14.02
N ARG A 45 10.71 -0.82 -13.48
CA ARG A 45 9.42 -1.50 -13.68
C ARG A 45 9.04 -1.61 -15.15
N ALA A 46 9.07 -0.48 -15.85
CA ALA A 46 8.75 -0.42 -17.27
C ALA A 46 9.69 -1.31 -18.12
N ALA A 47 10.98 -1.35 -17.75
CA ALA A 47 11.96 -2.22 -18.40
C ALA A 47 11.71 -3.70 -18.10
N LEU A 48 11.44 -4.04 -16.83
CA LEU A 48 11.15 -5.41 -16.39
C LEU A 48 9.88 -5.97 -17.06
N ALA A 49 8.83 -5.13 -17.20
CA ALA A 49 7.61 -5.50 -17.91
C ALA A 49 7.86 -5.88 -19.38
N GLN A 50 8.96 -5.39 -19.97
CA GLN A 50 9.43 -5.69 -21.34
C GLN A 50 10.51 -6.79 -21.40
N GLY A 51 10.78 -7.47 -20.28
CA GLY A 51 11.79 -8.53 -20.20
C GLY A 51 13.23 -8.05 -20.02
N ARG A 52 13.46 -6.74 -19.85
CA ARG A 52 14.80 -6.17 -19.65
C ARG A 52 15.16 -6.14 -18.16
N TRP A 53 15.45 -7.30 -17.59
CA TRP A 53 15.79 -7.45 -16.17
C TRP A 53 17.10 -6.75 -15.76
N GLN A 54 18.01 -6.46 -16.70
CA GLN A 54 19.29 -5.80 -16.43
C GLN A 54 19.12 -4.42 -15.79
N THR A 55 18.00 -3.72 -16.07
CA THR A 55 17.70 -2.44 -15.43
C THR A 55 17.36 -2.62 -13.96
N ALA A 56 16.58 -3.66 -13.61
CA ALA A 56 16.30 -4.00 -12.21
C ALA A 56 17.58 -4.42 -11.47
N ARG A 57 18.45 -5.23 -12.11
CA ARG A 57 19.76 -5.59 -11.58
C ARG A 57 20.61 -4.38 -11.24
N SER A 58 20.75 -3.45 -12.19
CA SER A 58 21.53 -2.23 -11.97
C SER A 58 20.94 -1.34 -10.88
N LEU A 59 19.61 -1.26 -10.80
CA LEU A 59 18.90 -0.52 -9.75
C LEU A 59 19.20 -1.10 -8.36
N LEU A 60 19.05 -2.42 -8.18
CA LEU A 60 19.25 -3.07 -6.90
C LEU A 60 20.72 -3.04 -6.47
N ALA A 61 21.65 -3.23 -7.41
CA ALA A 61 23.08 -3.11 -7.13
C ALA A 61 23.46 -1.70 -6.62
N ARG A 62 22.89 -0.62 -7.19
CA ARG A 62 23.13 0.74 -6.70
C ARG A 62 22.41 1.05 -5.40
N THR A 63 21.32 0.35 -5.10
CA THR A 63 20.59 0.54 -3.83
C THR A 63 21.42 0.05 -2.64
N GLY A 64 22.20 -1.01 -2.83
CA GLY A 64 23.08 -1.56 -1.79
C GLY A 64 22.29 -1.97 -0.54
N ASP A 65 22.74 -1.50 0.60
CA ASP A 65 22.22 -1.78 1.95
C ASP A 65 21.33 -0.66 2.53
N ASP A 66 20.85 0.27 1.69
CA ASP A 66 19.68 1.11 2.06
C ASP A 66 18.44 0.20 2.15
N TRP A 67 18.27 -0.46 3.30
CA TRP A 67 17.32 -1.55 3.47
C TRP A 67 15.86 -1.14 3.30
N ASP A 68 15.47 0.07 3.69
CA ASP A 68 14.10 0.56 3.44
C ASP A 68 13.85 0.79 1.96
N ARG A 69 14.81 1.39 1.26
CA ARG A 69 14.73 1.60 -0.19
C ARG A 69 14.79 0.29 -0.95
N ARG A 70 15.66 -0.63 -0.53
CA ARG A 70 15.78 -1.96 -1.12
C ARG A 70 14.48 -2.75 -0.95
N GLY A 71 13.95 -2.80 0.27
CA GLY A 71 12.67 -3.45 0.55
C GLY A 71 11.51 -2.87 -0.27
N HIS A 72 11.45 -1.54 -0.40
CA HIS A 72 10.45 -0.87 -1.23
C HIS A 72 10.61 -1.23 -2.71
N ARG A 73 11.81 -1.07 -3.29
CA ARG A 73 12.11 -1.35 -4.69
C ARG A 73 11.82 -2.80 -5.07
N VAL A 74 12.29 -3.76 -4.27
CA VAL A 74 12.03 -5.18 -4.52
C VAL A 74 10.54 -5.51 -4.42
N THR A 75 9.84 -4.97 -3.42
CA THR A 75 8.39 -5.18 -3.26
C THR A 75 7.60 -4.70 -4.48
N VAL A 76 7.94 -3.53 -5.01
CA VAL A 76 7.26 -2.93 -6.17
C VAL A 76 7.59 -3.68 -7.46
N LEU A 77 8.86 -4.04 -7.70
CA LEU A 77 9.26 -4.86 -8.85
C LEU A 77 8.59 -6.24 -8.84
N ALA A 78 8.42 -6.84 -7.66
CA ALA A 78 7.76 -8.13 -7.48
C ALA A 78 6.26 -8.13 -7.84
N GLU A 79 5.64 -6.97 -7.96
CA GLU A 79 4.22 -6.83 -8.36
C GLU A 79 4.01 -6.97 -9.87
N GLU A 80 5.06 -6.81 -10.68
CA GLU A 80 4.96 -6.88 -12.12
C GLU A 80 4.48 -8.26 -12.59
N PRO A 81 3.54 -8.32 -13.54
CA PRO A 81 2.87 -9.58 -13.94
C PRO A 81 3.83 -10.67 -14.40
N TYR A 82 4.93 -10.31 -15.03
CA TYR A 82 5.92 -11.23 -15.61
C TYR A 82 7.23 -11.27 -14.81
N CYS A 83 7.23 -10.76 -13.57
CA CYS A 83 8.43 -10.73 -12.75
C CYS A 83 9.05 -12.12 -12.58
N VAL A 84 8.25 -13.17 -12.27
CA VAL A 84 8.77 -14.52 -12.04
C VAL A 84 9.52 -15.10 -13.25
N PRO A 85 8.97 -15.15 -14.50
CA PRO A 85 9.74 -15.64 -15.63
C PRO A 85 11.01 -14.81 -15.89
N TRP A 86 10.94 -13.49 -15.90
CA TRP A 86 12.12 -12.66 -16.17
C TRP A 86 13.20 -12.76 -15.09
N THR A 87 12.82 -12.95 -13.84
CA THR A 87 13.80 -13.19 -12.77
C THR A 87 14.43 -14.57 -12.86
N ARG A 88 13.71 -15.57 -13.36
CA ARG A 88 14.29 -16.88 -13.67
C ARG A 88 15.30 -16.80 -14.82
N ASP A 89 15.00 -16.03 -15.87
CA ASP A 89 15.97 -15.79 -16.95
C ASP A 89 17.21 -15.06 -16.42
N TRP A 90 17.05 -14.14 -15.48
CA TRP A 90 18.19 -13.52 -14.78
C TRP A 90 19.02 -14.56 -13.99
N LEU A 91 18.39 -15.45 -13.24
CA LEU A 91 19.08 -16.53 -12.53
C LEU A 91 19.73 -17.55 -13.45
N LEU A 92 19.21 -17.77 -14.67
CA LEU A 92 19.88 -18.59 -15.69
C LEU A 92 21.16 -17.91 -16.20
N ALA A 93 21.15 -16.59 -16.35
CA ALA A 93 22.33 -15.82 -16.76
C ALA A 93 23.34 -15.59 -15.63
N GLU A 94 22.86 -15.43 -14.40
CA GLU A 94 23.66 -15.16 -13.19
C GLU A 94 23.15 -16.05 -12.04
N PRO A 95 23.55 -17.34 -11.97
CA PRO A 95 23.00 -18.30 -11.00
C PRO A 95 23.22 -17.92 -9.53
N ASP A 96 24.30 -17.19 -9.24
CA ASP A 96 24.66 -16.76 -7.88
C ASP A 96 24.13 -15.37 -7.53
N SER A 97 23.26 -14.80 -8.35
CA SER A 97 22.70 -13.47 -8.11
C SER A 97 21.76 -13.46 -6.91
N ALA A 98 22.22 -12.90 -5.81
CA ALA A 98 21.43 -12.71 -4.61
C ALA A 98 20.23 -11.79 -4.85
N ASP A 99 20.39 -10.70 -5.64
CA ASP A 99 19.32 -9.77 -6.00
C ASP A 99 18.21 -10.48 -6.76
N ALA A 100 18.56 -11.37 -7.71
CA ALA A 100 17.58 -12.14 -8.45
C ALA A 100 16.85 -13.14 -7.53
N ALA A 101 17.54 -13.80 -6.61
CA ALA A 101 16.93 -14.72 -5.65
C ALA A 101 15.94 -14.00 -4.73
N VAL A 102 16.31 -12.82 -4.21
CA VAL A 102 15.43 -11.99 -3.36
C VAL A 102 14.20 -11.51 -4.15
N LEU A 103 14.38 -11.02 -5.38
CA LEU A 103 13.29 -10.56 -6.22
C LEU A 103 12.33 -11.72 -6.57
N LEU A 104 12.86 -12.92 -6.90
CA LEU A 104 12.05 -14.11 -7.18
C LEU A 104 11.23 -14.51 -5.94
N ALA A 105 11.84 -14.49 -4.75
CA ALA A 105 11.16 -14.83 -3.51
C ALA A 105 9.96 -13.91 -3.25
N LEU A 106 10.14 -12.58 -3.36
CA LEU A 106 9.05 -11.63 -3.17
C LEU A 106 7.99 -11.74 -4.27
N ALA A 107 8.37 -11.99 -5.52
CA ALA A 107 7.41 -12.23 -6.61
C ALA A 107 6.55 -13.47 -6.34
N GLN A 108 7.12 -14.54 -5.77
CA GLN A 108 6.38 -15.72 -5.36
C GLN A 108 5.47 -15.43 -4.15
N VAL A 109 5.91 -14.63 -3.18
CA VAL A 109 5.06 -14.14 -2.08
C VAL A 109 3.85 -13.40 -2.64
N ARG A 110 4.06 -12.44 -3.56
CA ARG A 110 2.95 -11.69 -4.18
C ARG A 110 1.98 -12.60 -4.94
N ARG A 111 2.48 -13.62 -5.61
CA ARG A 111 1.65 -14.63 -6.27
C ARG A 111 0.89 -15.50 -5.28
N ALA A 112 1.51 -15.90 -4.18
CA ALA A 112 0.86 -16.68 -3.12
C ALA A 112 -0.28 -15.88 -2.46
N LEU A 113 -0.06 -14.60 -2.17
CA LEU A 113 -1.09 -13.70 -1.64
C LEU A 113 -2.29 -13.50 -2.60
N ARG A 114 -2.06 -13.68 -3.90
CA ARG A 114 -3.12 -13.65 -4.95
C ARG A 114 -3.70 -15.04 -5.25
N GLY A 115 -3.34 -16.09 -4.51
CA GLY A 115 -3.77 -17.47 -4.75
C GLY A 115 -3.20 -18.11 -6.02
N LYS A 116 -2.15 -17.53 -6.61
CA LYS A 116 -1.53 -17.99 -7.88
C LYS A 116 -0.24 -18.80 -7.68
N GLU A 117 0.16 -19.02 -6.43
CA GLU A 117 1.31 -19.83 -6.02
C GLU A 117 1.01 -20.47 -4.66
N LYS A 118 1.67 -21.60 -4.37
CA LYS A 118 1.55 -22.27 -3.07
C LYS A 118 2.35 -21.50 -2.01
N PRO A 119 1.75 -21.18 -0.84
CA PRO A 119 2.47 -20.46 0.22
C PRO A 119 3.76 -21.15 0.68
N VAL A 120 3.79 -22.50 0.68
CA VAL A 120 5.00 -23.27 1.03
C VAL A 120 6.17 -22.90 0.12
N ARG A 121 5.96 -22.83 -1.21
CA ARG A 121 7.02 -22.45 -2.15
C ARG A 121 7.53 -21.04 -1.94
N ALA A 122 6.63 -20.11 -1.63
CA ALA A 122 7.03 -18.74 -1.32
C ALA A 122 7.90 -18.67 -0.06
N ARG A 123 7.55 -19.44 0.99
CA ARG A 123 8.37 -19.57 2.22
C ARG A 123 9.75 -20.15 1.92
N GLU A 124 9.81 -21.27 1.20
CA GLU A 124 11.07 -21.92 0.82
C GLU A 124 11.97 -20.96 0.07
N SER A 125 11.44 -20.20 -0.90
CA SER A 125 12.22 -19.24 -1.67
C SER A 125 12.70 -18.06 -0.83
N CYS A 126 11.91 -17.57 0.12
CA CYS A 126 12.36 -16.53 1.04
C CYS A 126 13.49 -17.03 1.96
N HIS A 127 13.38 -18.23 2.50
CA HIS A 127 14.44 -18.82 3.32
C HIS A 127 15.72 -19.08 2.51
N ALA A 128 15.61 -19.57 1.28
CA ALA A 128 16.75 -19.74 0.39
C ALA A 128 17.44 -18.40 0.08
N ALA A 129 16.66 -17.35 -0.23
CA ALA A 129 17.21 -16.01 -0.45
C ALA A 129 17.87 -15.43 0.81
N ALA A 130 17.26 -15.63 2.00
CA ALA A 130 17.84 -15.18 3.28
C ALA A 130 19.15 -15.90 3.62
N ALA A 131 19.34 -17.14 3.19
CA ALA A 131 20.59 -17.89 3.36
C ALA A 131 21.71 -17.36 2.46
N LEU A 132 21.38 -16.83 1.27
CA LEU A 132 22.37 -16.23 0.34
C LEU A 132 22.86 -14.87 0.85
N VAL A 133 22.00 -14.08 1.48
CA VAL A 133 22.30 -12.73 1.99
C VAL A 133 21.79 -12.57 3.43
N PRO A 134 22.50 -13.12 4.41
CA PRO A 134 22.06 -13.14 5.81
C PRO A 134 21.81 -11.76 6.43
N ALA A 135 22.47 -10.71 5.92
CA ALA A 135 22.32 -9.33 6.41
C ALA A 135 21.08 -8.61 5.82
N ASP A 136 20.53 -9.09 4.70
CA ASP A 136 19.41 -8.45 4.02
C ASP A 136 18.09 -8.78 4.73
N PRO A 137 17.35 -7.78 5.26
CA PRO A 137 16.03 -7.99 5.86
C PRO A 137 14.93 -8.27 4.82
N THR A 138 15.17 -8.01 3.51
CA THR A 138 14.13 -8.04 2.47
C THR A 138 13.46 -9.42 2.31
N PRO A 139 14.16 -10.56 2.33
CA PRO A 139 13.51 -11.87 2.29
C PRO A 139 12.57 -12.10 3.49
N TRP A 140 12.97 -11.61 4.66
CA TRP A 140 12.16 -11.68 5.89
C TRP A 140 10.97 -10.72 5.85
N LEU A 141 11.11 -9.56 5.21
CA LEU A 141 9.97 -8.69 4.90
C LEU A 141 8.95 -9.41 4.01
N GLY A 142 9.42 -10.15 3.00
CA GLY A 142 8.55 -10.99 2.15
C GLY A 142 7.80 -12.03 2.97
N LEU A 143 8.49 -12.74 3.86
CA LEU A 143 7.84 -13.67 4.80
C LEU A 143 6.83 -12.96 5.70
N LEU A 144 7.18 -11.79 6.25
CA LEU A 144 6.25 -11.02 7.09
C LEU A 144 4.98 -10.63 6.34
N MET A 145 5.09 -10.22 5.07
CA MET A 145 3.93 -9.94 4.21
C MET A 145 3.04 -11.17 4.03
N LEU A 146 3.63 -12.35 3.87
CA LEU A 146 2.91 -13.61 3.71
C LEU A 146 2.21 -14.02 5.00
N GLU A 147 2.96 -14.02 6.11
CA GLU A 147 2.46 -14.48 7.41
C GLU A 147 1.41 -13.53 8.00
N ASN A 148 1.48 -12.24 7.74
CA ASN A 148 0.42 -11.29 8.11
C ASN A 148 -0.96 -11.67 7.56
N ARG A 149 -1.02 -12.36 6.42
CA ARG A 149 -2.28 -12.78 5.80
C ARG A 149 -2.66 -14.21 6.09
N LEU A 150 -1.69 -15.10 6.27
CA LEU A 150 -1.90 -16.55 6.29
C LEU A 150 -1.37 -17.22 7.56
N GLY A 151 -0.49 -16.54 8.30
CA GLY A 151 0.23 -17.12 9.41
C GLY A 151 -0.47 -16.99 10.76
N ALA A 152 -0.05 -17.83 11.68
CA ALA A 152 -0.39 -17.70 13.09
C ALA A 152 0.37 -16.51 13.72
N GLU A 153 -0.17 -15.99 14.80
CA GLU A 153 0.36 -14.82 15.50
C GLU A 153 1.81 -14.96 15.95
N GLU A 154 2.16 -16.14 16.46
CA GLU A 154 3.52 -16.44 16.92
C GLU A 154 4.51 -16.40 15.76
N GLU A 155 4.12 -16.93 14.61
CA GLU A 155 4.95 -16.91 13.41
C GLU A 155 5.18 -15.47 12.88
N VAL A 156 4.13 -14.64 12.89
CA VAL A 156 4.26 -13.23 12.54
C VAL A 156 5.26 -12.51 13.44
N ARG A 157 5.18 -12.75 14.77
CA ARG A 157 6.15 -12.17 15.73
C ARG A 157 7.57 -12.65 15.48
N ARG A 158 7.74 -13.94 15.23
CA ARG A 158 9.05 -14.55 14.95
C ARG A 158 9.68 -13.92 13.70
N VAL A 159 8.93 -13.84 12.61
CA VAL A 159 9.42 -13.28 11.35
C VAL A 159 9.71 -11.79 11.48
N PHE A 160 8.89 -11.04 12.21
CA PHE A 160 9.15 -9.63 12.51
C PHE A 160 10.44 -9.45 13.31
N ALA A 161 10.72 -10.33 14.30
CA ALA A 161 11.96 -10.30 15.06
C ALA A 161 13.19 -10.54 14.15
N GLU A 162 13.08 -11.40 13.13
CA GLU A 162 14.12 -11.64 12.14
C GLU A 162 14.39 -10.41 11.25
N VAL A 163 13.35 -9.66 10.86
CA VAL A 163 13.53 -8.37 10.15
C VAL A 163 14.31 -7.40 11.05
N ARG A 164 13.86 -7.24 12.31
CA ARG A 164 14.47 -6.31 13.26
C ARG A 164 15.90 -6.67 13.66
N ALA A 165 16.24 -7.94 13.71
CA ALA A 165 17.59 -8.38 14.00
C ALA A 165 18.60 -7.92 12.94
N ARG A 166 18.14 -7.65 11.71
CA ARG A 166 18.95 -7.17 10.59
C ARG A 166 18.87 -5.66 10.42
N TYR A 167 17.69 -5.11 10.61
CA TYR A 167 17.45 -3.67 10.55
C TYR A 167 16.34 -3.29 11.53
N ALA A 168 16.72 -2.77 12.70
CA ALA A 168 15.83 -2.58 13.85
C ALA A 168 14.64 -1.68 13.55
N ASP A 169 14.84 -0.64 12.75
CA ASP A 169 13.85 0.41 12.46
C ASP A 169 13.21 0.25 11.07
N HIS A 170 13.18 -0.98 10.53
CA HIS A 170 12.64 -1.25 9.19
C HIS A 170 11.21 -0.74 9.05
N HIS A 171 11.04 0.39 8.36
CA HIS A 171 9.79 1.15 8.30
C HIS A 171 8.59 0.31 7.82
N HIS A 172 8.71 -0.37 6.66
CA HIS A 172 7.61 -1.15 6.11
C HIS A 172 7.18 -2.30 7.03
N ALA A 173 8.13 -2.95 7.70
CA ALA A 173 7.83 -4.03 8.64
C ALA A 173 7.03 -3.53 9.85
N HIS A 174 7.35 -2.35 10.38
CA HIS A 174 6.59 -1.74 11.47
C HIS A 174 5.15 -1.39 11.04
N HIS A 175 4.94 -0.86 9.84
CA HIS A 175 3.59 -0.63 9.29
C HIS A 175 2.80 -1.93 9.19
N LEU A 176 3.40 -3.02 8.72
CA LEU A 176 2.75 -4.33 8.65
C LEU A 176 2.35 -4.85 10.03
N MET A 177 3.20 -4.66 11.03
CA MET A 177 2.90 -5.05 12.41
C MET A 177 1.78 -4.21 13.01
N VAL A 178 1.77 -2.90 12.79
CA VAL A 178 0.66 -2.02 13.22
C VAL A 178 -0.65 -2.48 12.62
N ALA A 179 -0.71 -2.75 11.31
CA ALA A 179 -1.91 -3.25 10.66
C ALA A 179 -2.39 -4.57 11.26
N ARG A 180 -1.47 -5.50 11.55
CA ARG A 180 -1.80 -6.79 12.20
C ARG A 180 -2.31 -6.63 13.62
N LEU A 181 -1.64 -5.81 14.43
CA LEU A 181 -2.04 -5.57 15.81
C LEU A 181 -3.39 -4.86 15.91
N ALA A 182 -3.66 -3.92 15.00
CA ALA A 182 -4.94 -3.22 14.96
C ALA A 182 -6.14 -4.17 14.76
N GLU A 183 -5.95 -5.30 14.08
CA GLU A 183 -6.99 -6.30 13.81
C GLU A 183 -7.33 -7.17 15.03
N ARG A 184 -6.55 -7.09 16.10
CA ARG A 184 -6.84 -7.85 17.32
C ARG A 184 -8.07 -7.28 18.04
N HIS A 185 -8.86 -8.18 18.65
CA HIS A 185 -10.04 -7.83 19.42
C HIS A 185 -11.00 -6.85 18.71
N PRO A 186 -11.42 -7.13 17.46
CA PRO A 186 -12.25 -6.20 16.69
C PRO A 186 -13.60 -5.94 17.34
N GLY A 187 -14.13 -6.91 18.08
CA GLY A 187 -15.43 -6.82 18.78
C GLY A 187 -15.39 -6.12 20.13
N ALA A 188 -14.21 -5.78 20.65
CA ALA A 188 -14.08 -5.13 21.97
C ALA A 188 -14.44 -3.65 21.99
N GLY A 189 -14.72 -3.06 20.82
CA GLY A 189 -15.01 -1.62 20.70
C GLY A 189 -13.79 -0.72 20.88
N PRO A 190 -14.00 0.59 21.07
CA PRO A 190 -12.92 1.55 21.34
C PRO A 190 -12.25 1.22 22.67
N ASP A 191 -10.95 0.94 22.60
CA ASP A 191 -10.10 0.71 23.78
C ASP A 191 -8.87 1.62 23.68
N PRO A 192 -8.74 2.64 24.54
CA PRO A 192 -7.57 3.54 24.52
C PRO A 192 -6.27 2.85 24.97
N LEU A 193 -6.35 1.67 25.59
CA LEU A 193 -5.20 0.86 26.00
C LEU A 193 -4.88 -0.27 25.02
N HIS A 194 -5.47 -0.27 23.83
CA HIS A 194 -5.20 -1.28 22.82
C HIS A 194 -3.71 -1.34 22.49
N GLU A 195 -3.15 -2.54 22.46
CA GLU A 195 -1.71 -2.81 22.30
C GLU A 195 -1.07 -2.18 21.04
N VAL A 196 -1.85 -1.91 19.98
CA VAL A 196 -1.35 -1.27 18.77
C VAL A 196 -0.77 0.11 19.05
N TYR A 197 -1.36 0.87 19.99
CA TYR A 197 -0.89 2.19 20.36
C TYR A 197 0.43 2.13 21.13
N ASP A 198 0.54 1.18 22.05
CA ASP A 198 1.76 0.99 22.84
C ASP A 198 2.92 0.51 21.96
N PHE A 199 2.65 -0.42 21.02
CA PHE A 199 3.62 -0.85 20.03
C PHE A 199 4.15 0.32 19.19
N ALA A 200 3.23 1.14 18.63
CA ALA A 200 3.60 2.25 17.75
C ALA A 200 4.36 3.35 18.49
N ASN A 201 3.90 3.73 19.69
CA ASN A 201 4.59 4.72 20.52
C ASN A 201 5.99 4.24 20.92
N HIS A 202 6.12 2.97 21.36
CA HIS A 202 7.40 2.40 21.74
C HIS A 202 8.40 2.34 20.57
N ALA A 203 7.92 2.02 19.36
CA ALA A 203 8.76 2.04 18.17
C ALA A 203 9.23 3.46 17.84
N ALA A 204 8.34 4.46 17.91
CA ALA A 204 8.67 5.86 17.66
C ALA A 204 9.65 6.43 18.70
N GLU A 205 9.48 6.10 19.99
CA GLU A 205 10.33 6.59 21.09
C GLU A 205 11.75 6.00 21.07
N ARG A 206 11.91 4.78 20.53
CA ARG A 206 13.20 4.10 20.45
C ARG A 206 14.00 4.39 19.19
N ALA A 207 13.33 4.84 18.17
CA ALA A 207 13.96 5.17 16.90
C ALA A 207 14.79 6.47 17.02
N PRO A 208 15.78 6.69 16.15
CA PRO A 208 16.46 7.98 16.05
C PRO A 208 15.49 9.14 15.87
N ALA A 209 15.86 10.33 16.34
CA ALA A 209 14.98 11.50 16.33
C ALA A 209 14.48 11.88 14.93
N ASP A 210 15.28 11.63 13.91
CA ASP A 210 14.96 11.87 12.50
C ASP A 210 14.29 10.66 11.80
N SER A 211 13.98 9.60 12.55
CA SER A 211 13.36 8.40 11.97
C SER A 211 11.91 8.63 11.56
N PRO A 212 11.49 8.17 10.35
CA PRO A 212 10.09 8.25 9.92
C PRO A 212 9.13 7.42 10.78
N LEU A 213 9.64 6.55 11.67
CA LEU A 213 8.81 5.84 12.66
C LEU A 213 8.11 6.78 13.63
N ALA A 214 8.52 8.06 13.73
CA ALA A 214 7.79 9.09 14.47
C ALA A 214 6.32 9.26 13.99
N VAL A 215 5.99 8.88 12.75
CA VAL A 215 4.63 8.90 12.20
C VAL A 215 3.85 7.62 12.52
N LEU A 216 4.51 6.56 12.98
CA LEU A 216 3.88 5.27 13.23
C LEU A 216 2.67 5.31 14.19
N PRO A 217 2.66 6.15 15.26
CA PRO A 217 1.48 6.33 16.11
C PRO A 217 0.25 6.83 15.35
N VAL A 218 0.42 7.68 14.32
CA VAL A 218 -0.69 8.12 13.44
C VAL A 218 -1.21 6.95 12.62
N VAL A 219 -0.31 6.11 12.08
CA VAL A 219 -0.68 4.90 11.36
C VAL A 219 -1.49 3.96 12.25
N ALA A 220 -1.09 3.79 13.52
CA ALA A 220 -1.82 2.97 14.49
C ALA A 220 -3.25 3.47 14.73
N HIS A 221 -3.44 4.79 14.85
CA HIS A 221 -4.77 5.37 14.95
C HIS A 221 -5.61 5.12 13.68
N ALA A 222 -5.03 5.28 12.49
CA ALA A 222 -5.74 5.07 11.24
C ALA A 222 -6.13 3.59 11.04
N GLU A 223 -5.22 2.66 11.32
CA GLU A 223 -5.51 1.23 11.23
C GLU A 223 -6.55 0.79 12.25
N ARG A 224 -6.50 1.31 13.49
CA ARG A 224 -7.51 0.99 14.50
C ARG A 224 -8.86 1.58 14.12
N TYR A 225 -8.93 2.81 13.61
CA TYR A 225 -10.17 3.36 13.07
C TYR A 225 -10.76 2.46 11.97
N ARG A 226 -9.94 2.00 11.03
CA ARG A 226 -10.37 1.07 9.97
C ARG A 226 -11.11 -0.14 10.54
N VAL A 227 -10.53 -0.77 11.55
CA VAL A 227 -11.10 -1.97 12.20
C VAL A 227 -12.39 -1.64 12.96
N LEU A 228 -12.38 -0.57 13.75
CA LEU A 228 -13.56 -0.15 14.53
C LEU A 228 -14.74 0.25 13.63
N ALA A 229 -14.48 0.98 12.57
CA ALA A 229 -15.51 1.40 11.63
C ALA A 229 -16.06 0.21 10.80
N ALA A 230 -15.20 -0.75 10.43
CA ALA A 230 -15.64 -1.98 9.78
C ALA A 230 -16.51 -2.85 10.70
N ALA A 231 -16.23 -2.84 12.00
CA ALA A 231 -17.02 -3.54 13.03
C ALA A 231 -18.27 -2.77 13.49
N GLY A 232 -18.49 -1.55 13.00
CA GLY A 232 -19.66 -0.70 13.35
C GLY A 232 -19.53 0.02 14.69
N HIS A 233 -18.35 0.06 15.30
CA HIS A 233 -18.08 0.77 16.56
C HIS A 233 -17.75 2.26 16.34
N GLU A 234 -17.37 2.64 15.14
CA GLU A 234 -17.12 4.03 14.72
C GLU A 234 -17.90 4.35 13.43
N PRO A 235 -18.27 5.62 13.20
CA PRO A 235 -18.90 6.03 11.94
C PRO A 235 -18.01 5.69 10.73
N ARG A 236 -18.65 5.30 9.61
CA ARG A 236 -17.93 5.09 8.34
C ARG A 236 -17.35 6.39 7.75
N ASP A 237 -17.97 7.53 8.08
CA ASP A 237 -17.36 8.83 7.76
C ASP A 237 -16.32 9.17 8.83
N ALA A 238 -15.05 9.12 8.45
CA ALA A 238 -13.94 9.39 9.34
C ALA A 238 -13.99 10.80 9.95
N ALA A 239 -14.47 11.80 9.20
CA ALA A 239 -14.59 13.17 9.67
C ALA A 239 -15.69 13.34 10.75
N ALA A 240 -16.68 12.43 10.79
CA ALA A 240 -17.73 12.41 11.80
C ALA A 240 -17.36 11.59 13.04
N SER A 241 -16.20 10.91 13.05
CA SER A 241 -15.78 10.03 14.12
C SER A 241 -15.10 10.79 15.26
N GLY A 242 -15.49 10.50 16.52
CA GLY A 242 -14.82 10.98 17.72
C GLY A 242 -13.42 10.41 17.93
N HIS A 243 -13.05 9.36 17.22
CA HIS A 243 -11.76 8.68 17.28
C HIS A 243 -10.56 9.63 17.10
N TRP A 244 -10.69 10.64 16.22
CA TRP A 244 -9.64 11.58 15.86
C TRP A 244 -9.53 12.79 16.80
N THR A 245 -10.56 13.06 17.58
CA THR A 245 -10.67 14.29 18.40
C THR A 245 -10.43 14.06 19.88
N GLY A 246 -10.17 12.82 20.31
CA GLY A 246 -9.78 12.48 21.67
C GLY A 246 -8.44 13.10 22.05
N ARG A 247 -8.21 13.31 23.36
CA ARG A 247 -6.98 13.95 23.88
C ARG A 247 -5.70 13.25 23.37
N ARG A 248 -5.66 11.91 23.45
CA ARG A 248 -4.51 11.11 22.99
C ARG A 248 -4.30 11.25 21.48
N ALA A 249 -5.37 11.13 20.69
CA ALA A 249 -5.29 11.27 19.24
C ALA A 249 -4.71 12.63 18.83
N ARG A 250 -5.25 13.74 19.38
CA ARG A 250 -4.73 15.09 19.12
C ARG A 250 -3.25 15.26 19.49
N GLN A 251 -2.82 14.67 20.60
CA GLN A 251 -1.43 14.73 21.02
C GLN A 251 -0.53 14.00 20.01
N VAL A 252 -0.90 12.81 19.59
CA VAL A 252 -0.18 12.01 18.58
C VAL A 252 -0.11 12.74 17.24
N MET A 253 -1.26 13.22 16.75
CA MET A 253 -1.32 13.92 15.45
C MET A 253 -0.50 15.21 15.46
N ARG A 254 -0.47 15.93 16.59
CA ARG A 254 0.34 17.12 16.75
C ARG A 254 1.83 16.78 16.78
N ALA A 255 2.24 15.82 17.59
CA ALA A 255 3.64 15.41 17.70
C ALA A 255 4.23 14.95 16.37
N ALA A 256 3.47 14.14 15.61
CA ALA A 256 3.90 13.67 14.29
C ALA A 256 3.98 14.83 13.26
N PHE A 257 3.06 15.80 13.33
CA PHE A 257 3.09 16.96 12.43
C PHE A 257 4.25 17.90 12.76
N ASP A 258 4.50 18.17 14.06
CA ASP A 258 5.62 18.99 14.52
C ASP A 258 6.96 18.32 14.13
N TRP A 259 7.06 16.98 14.30
CA TRP A 259 8.20 16.21 13.85
C TRP A 259 8.42 16.34 12.33
N TRP A 260 7.35 16.22 11.54
CA TRP A 260 7.45 16.35 10.08
C TRP A 260 7.94 17.75 9.66
N LEU A 261 7.50 18.81 10.32
CA LEU A 261 7.97 20.18 10.05
C LEU A 261 9.46 20.36 10.37
N GLU A 262 9.98 19.67 11.38
CA GLU A 262 11.37 19.77 11.83
C GLU A 262 12.31 18.88 10.97
N TRP A 263 11.87 17.66 10.66
CA TRP A 263 12.73 16.62 10.12
C TRP A 263 12.35 16.17 8.71
N GLU A 264 11.70 16.94 7.92
CA GLU A 264 11.21 16.52 6.60
C GLU A 264 12.23 15.65 5.82
N GLN A 265 12.07 14.32 5.92
CA GLN A 265 12.96 13.31 5.33
C GLN A 265 12.62 13.10 3.85
N GLU A 266 13.13 13.96 2.97
CA GLU A 266 12.89 13.84 1.52
C GLU A 266 13.45 12.54 0.92
N GLY A 267 14.53 12.01 1.50
CA GLY A 267 15.21 10.82 1.01
C GLY A 267 14.52 9.49 1.33
N HIS A 268 13.56 9.42 2.28
CA HIS A 268 12.97 8.14 2.66
C HIS A 268 12.01 7.60 1.59
N PRO A 269 12.17 6.32 1.15
CA PRO A 269 11.45 5.75 0.00
C PRO A 269 9.93 5.66 0.19
N ARG A 270 9.44 5.66 1.42
CA ARG A 270 8.01 5.57 1.76
C ARG A 270 7.45 6.81 2.42
N ARG A 271 8.17 7.95 2.38
CA ARG A 271 7.71 9.21 2.99
C ARG A 271 6.32 9.62 2.52
N LEU A 272 6.01 9.41 1.25
CA LEU A 272 4.69 9.74 0.70
C LEU A 272 3.56 8.87 1.27
N VAL A 273 3.86 7.64 1.71
CA VAL A 273 2.90 6.81 2.46
C VAL A 273 2.57 7.47 3.79
N ASP A 274 3.59 7.90 4.53
CA ASP A 274 3.41 8.56 5.84
C ASP A 274 2.67 9.88 5.71
N LEU A 275 3.01 10.68 4.70
CA LEU A 275 2.31 11.93 4.41
C LEU A 275 0.83 11.72 4.10
N ASN A 276 0.46 10.65 3.40
CA ASN A 276 -0.95 10.31 3.16
C ASN A 276 -1.68 9.96 4.47
N PHE A 277 -1.05 9.21 5.39
CA PHE A 277 -1.62 8.92 6.71
C PHE A 277 -1.78 10.20 7.53
N LEU A 278 -0.77 11.05 7.56
CA LEU A 278 -0.79 12.30 8.32
C LEU A 278 -1.81 13.29 7.75
N ALA A 279 -1.88 13.44 6.42
CA ALA A 279 -2.88 14.29 5.76
C ALA A 279 -4.32 13.81 6.05
N HIS A 280 -4.56 12.50 5.96
CA HIS A 280 -5.86 11.92 6.31
C HIS A 280 -6.24 12.22 7.77
N ALA A 281 -5.31 12.03 8.71
CA ALA A 281 -5.54 12.33 10.11
C ALA A 281 -5.87 13.82 10.33
N LYS A 282 -5.14 14.74 9.68
CA LYS A 282 -5.39 16.19 9.76
C LYS A 282 -6.73 16.60 9.16
N VAL A 283 -7.17 15.96 8.09
CA VAL A 283 -8.52 16.14 7.55
C VAL A 283 -9.57 15.69 8.56
N CYS A 284 -9.39 14.54 9.19
CA CYS A 284 -10.33 13.99 10.18
C CYS A 284 -10.35 14.80 11.48
N GLU A 285 -9.25 15.47 11.86
CA GLU A 285 -9.20 16.44 12.96
C GLU A 285 -9.89 17.79 12.64
N GLY A 286 -10.25 18.04 11.35
CA GLY A 286 -10.73 19.35 10.91
C GLY A 286 -9.62 20.42 10.78
N ARG A 287 -8.34 20.01 10.68
CA ARG A 287 -7.16 20.90 10.60
C ARG A 287 -6.80 21.20 9.13
N GLY A 288 -7.70 21.90 8.41
CA GLY A 288 -7.60 22.11 6.97
C GLY A 288 -6.29 22.76 6.51
N ALA A 289 -5.75 23.75 7.23
CA ALA A 289 -4.49 24.41 6.86
C ALA A 289 -3.28 23.47 6.96
N GLU A 290 -3.22 22.64 8.01
CA GLU A 290 -2.17 21.62 8.17
C GLU A 290 -2.31 20.54 7.09
N ALA A 291 -3.52 20.09 6.79
CA ALA A 291 -3.79 19.16 5.70
C ALA A 291 -3.38 19.73 4.33
N ALA A 292 -3.63 21.02 4.06
CA ALA A 292 -3.24 21.69 2.83
C ALA A 292 -1.72 21.66 2.62
N ALA A 293 -0.94 21.96 3.66
CA ALA A 293 0.52 21.89 3.62
C ALA A 293 1.02 20.49 3.23
N LEU A 294 0.41 19.43 3.82
CA LEU A 294 0.72 18.04 3.49
C LEU A 294 0.32 17.69 2.05
N PHE A 295 -0.86 18.10 1.59
CA PHE A 295 -1.30 17.83 0.21
C PHE A 295 -0.39 18.50 -0.84
N HIS A 296 0.19 19.66 -0.54
CA HIS A 296 1.19 20.28 -1.41
C HIS A 296 2.45 19.40 -1.57
N ARG A 297 2.87 18.71 -0.52
CA ARG A 297 4.02 17.78 -0.55
C ARG A 297 3.69 16.43 -1.18
N ILE A 298 2.47 15.93 -0.98
CA ILE A 298 2.02 14.68 -1.59
C ILE A 298 1.88 14.83 -3.11
N GLY A 299 1.47 16.00 -3.59
CA GLY A 299 1.18 16.19 -5.01
C GLY A 299 0.11 15.22 -5.50
N ASP A 300 0.42 14.46 -6.54
CA ASP A 300 -0.49 13.47 -7.14
C ASP A 300 -0.25 12.03 -6.64
N HIS A 301 0.68 11.84 -5.68
CA HIS A 301 1.05 10.54 -5.15
C HIS A 301 0.11 10.05 -4.04
N ALA A 302 -1.18 9.89 -4.38
CA ALA A 302 -2.13 9.25 -3.48
C ALA A 302 -1.77 7.78 -3.26
N THR A 303 -2.02 7.28 -2.05
CA THR A 303 -1.88 5.86 -1.70
C THR A 303 -3.25 5.25 -1.40
N PRO A 304 -3.48 3.93 -1.61
CA PRO A 304 -4.76 3.32 -1.26
C PRO A 304 -5.12 3.51 0.22
N SER A 305 -4.20 3.16 1.12
CA SER A 305 -4.33 3.43 2.55
C SER A 305 -3.79 4.84 2.86
N PRO A 306 -4.43 5.60 3.72
CA PRO A 306 -5.64 5.33 4.50
C PRO A 306 -6.94 5.74 3.79
N TRP A 307 -6.91 6.23 2.56
CA TRP A 307 -8.06 6.81 1.86
C TRP A 307 -9.18 5.80 1.56
N SER A 308 -8.84 4.49 1.52
CA SER A 308 -9.83 3.41 1.39
C SER A 308 -10.58 3.10 2.69
N TYR A 309 -10.25 3.71 3.83
CA TYR A 309 -10.82 3.37 5.14
C TYR A 309 -12.15 4.06 5.42
N PRO A 310 -13.14 3.33 5.96
CA PRO A 310 -13.37 1.90 5.76
C PRO A 310 -14.14 1.67 4.44
N ASP A 311 -13.66 0.79 3.57
CA ASP A 311 -14.33 0.35 2.34
C ASP A 311 -14.77 1.48 1.37
N ARG A 312 -13.99 2.55 1.25
CA ARG A 312 -14.21 3.64 0.30
C ARG A 312 -13.34 3.46 -0.96
N ASP A 313 -13.79 4.05 -2.08
CA ASP A 313 -12.89 4.21 -3.22
C ASP A 313 -11.81 5.25 -2.84
N PRO A 314 -10.52 4.85 -2.78
CA PRO A 314 -9.48 5.70 -2.22
C PRO A 314 -9.18 6.95 -3.04
N TYR A 315 -9.28 6.89 -4.37
CA TYR A 315 -8.93 8.05 -5.20
C TYR A 315 -9.97 9.19 -5.13
N PRO A 316 -11.27 8.94 -5.24
CA PRO A 316 -12.28 9.96 -4.98
C PRO A 316 -12.19 10.53 -3.55
N ALA A 317 -11.90 9.67 -2.54
CA ALA A 317 -11.75 10.12 -1.17
C ALA A 317 -10.55 11.07 -1.00
N PHE A 318 -9.39 10.71 -1.56
CA PHE A 318 -8.21 11.58 -1.59
C PHE A 318 -8.49 12.89 -2.32
N SER A 319 -9.06 12.82 -3.52
CA SER A 319 -9.30 14.01 -4.37
C SER A 319 -10.27 14.99 -3.71
N ALA A 320 -11.34 14.50 -3.10
CA ALA A 320 -12.31 15.34 -2.39
C ALA A 320 -11.68 16.00 -1.17
N ALA A 321 -10.93 15.25 -0.36
CA ALA A 321 -10.23 15.77 0.81
C ALA A 321 -9.21 16.85 0.42
N ARG A 322 -8.43 16.60 -0.64
CA ARG A 322 -7.45 17.55 -1.19
C ARG A 322 -8.12 18.82 -1.69
N ALA A 323 -9.19 18.71 -2.48
CA ALA A 323 -9.92 19.86 -3.01
C ALA A 323 -10.49 20.73 -1.88
N THR A 324 -11.08 20.11 -0.86
CA THR A 324 -11.57 20.80 0.33
C THR A 324 -10.45 21.53 1.08
N ALA A 325 -9.33 20.86 1.34
CA ALA A 325 -8.21 21.45 2.08
C ALA A 325 -7.55 22.61 1.31
N LEU A 326 -7.45 22.52 -0.02
CA LEU A 326 -6.86 23.55 -0.88
C LEU A 326 -7.83 24.65 -1.30
N GLY A 327 -9.12 24.58 -0.90
CA GLY A 327 -10.15 25.56 -1.27
C GLY A 327 -10.51 25.54 -2.76
N THR A 328 -10.37 24.39 -3.43
CA THR A 328 -10.66 24.20 -4.86
C THR A 328 -11.91 23.33 -5.09
N ALA A 329 -12.66 23.06 -4.02
CA ALA A 329 -13.89 22.24 -4.04
C ALA A 329 -15.11 23.00 -4.55
#